data_20ac2a3e986a9b72bcab73665e05acab
#
_entry.id   20ac2a3e986a9b72bcab73665e05acab
#
_cell.length_a   1.000
_cell.length_b   1.000
_cell.length_c   1.000
_cell.angle_alpha   90.00
_cell.angle_beta   90.00
_cell.angle_gamma   90.00
#
_symmetry.space_group_name_H-M   'P 1'
#
loop_
_entity.id
_entity.type
_entity.pdbx_description
1 polymer ?
#
loop_
_entity_poly.entity_id
_entity_poly.type
_entity_poly.pdbx_seq_one_letter_code
_entity_poly.pdbx_strand_id
1 'polypeptide(L)'
;MKKKLHTPEGVRDIYNVECGKKLALESRLKKVFHLYGYHDIQTPTIEYFDVFREEIGTTPANDLYKFFDKDGNTLVLRPDITPSIARASATLFKDENLPIRLCYTGNTFVNHSSYQGRLRETTQMGA
;
A
#
# COMPACT_ATOMS: atom_id res chain seq x y z
N MET A 1 30.63 17.53 -3.27
CA MET A 1 29.53 16.60 -3.66
C MET A 1 28.26 17.43 -3.88
N LYS A 2 27.68 17.36 -5.07
CA LYS A 2 26.42 18.05 -5.34
C LYS A 2 25.28 17.39 -4.55
N LYS A 3 24.55 18.17 -3.75
CA LYS A 3 23.30 17.71 -3.14
C LYS A 3 22.29 17.36 -4.24
N LYS A 4 21.67 16.19 -4.14
CA LYS A 4 20.52 15.86 -4.98
C LYS A 4 19.29 16.56 -4.41
N LEU A 5 18.68 17.44 -5.18
CA LEU A 5 17.47 18.19 -4.80
C LEU A 5 16.22 17.68 -5.50
N HIS A 6 16.33 16.61 -6.26
CA HIS A 6 15.20 15.97 -6.94
C HIS A 6 14.84 14.64 -6.27
N THR A 7 13.61 14.22 -6.47
CA THR A 7 13.16 12.91 -5.99
C THR A 7 13.83 11.79 -6.79
N PRO A 8 13.95 10.57 -6.22
CA PRO A 8 14.35 9.40 -6.99
C PRO A 8 13.38 9.14 -8.15
N GLU A 9 13.87 8.45 -9.17
CA GLU A 9 13.03 8.06 -10.30
C GLU A 9 11.85 7.21 -9.87
N GLY A 10 10.68 7.49 -10.41
CA GLY A 10 9.46 6.74 -10.13
C GLY A 10 8.71 7.17 -8.88
N VAL A 11 9.22 8.16 -8.16
CA VAL A 11 8.50 8.81 -7.05
C VAL A 11 8.48 10.31 -7.28
N ARG A 12 7.46 10.98 -6.78
CA ARG A 12 7.31 12.40 -7.03
C ARG A 12 6.57 13.10 -5.91
N ASP A 13 6.82 14.40 -5.80
CA ASP A 13 6.03 15.28 -4.96
C ASP A 13 4.68 15.55 -5.64
N ILE A 14 3.61 15.53 -4.86
CA ILE A 14 2.28 15.94 -5.31
C ILE A 14 1.90 17.16 -4.48
N TYR A 15 1.61 18.28 -5.15
CA TYR A 15 1.43 19.55 -4.44
C TYR A 15 0.38 20.44 -5.08
N ASN A 16 -0.01 21.48 -4.36
CA ASN A 16 -0.93 22.54 -4.81
C ASN A 16 -2.25 21.95 -5.37
N VAL A 17 -2.62 22.34 -6.59
CA VAL A 17 -3.90 21.99 -7.20
C VAL A 17 -4.06 20.48 -7.36
N GLU A 18 -3.03 19.79 -7.83
CA GLU A 18 -3.07 18.33 -8.00
C GLU A 18 -3.27 17.62 -6.66
N CYS A 19 -2.53 18.04 -5.63
CA CYS A 19 -2.68 17.47 -4.29
C CYS A 19 -4.09 17.71 -3.73
N GLY A 20 -4.62 18.91 -3.91
CA GLY A 20 -5.97 19.24 -3.50
C GLY A 20 -7.03 18.37 -4.18
N LYS A 21 -6.89 18.14 -5.47
CA LYS A 21 -7.80 17.27 -6.25
C LYS A 21 -7.70 15.82 -5.78
N LYS A 22 -6.48 15.32 -5.54
CA LYS A 22 -6.26 13.97 -5.03
C LYS A 22 -6.94 13.76 -3.67
N LEU A 23 -6.71 14.67 -2.73
CA LEU A 23 -7.30 14.58 -1.39
C LEU A 23 -8.83 14.71 -1.42
N ALA A 24 -9.38 15.57 -2.29
CA ALA A 24 -10.82 15.70 -2.47
C ALA A 24 -11.44 14.41 -3.02
N LEU A 25 -10.79 13.77 -3.99
CA LEU A 25 -11.23 12.49 -4.53
C LEU A 25 -11.21 11.39 -3.47
N GLU A 26 -10.12 11.29 -2.72
CA GLU A 26 -10.01 10.32 -1.61
C GLU A 26 -11.13 10.51 -0.59
N SER A 27 -11.41 11.76 -0.21
CA SER A 27 -12.48 12.09 0.73
C SER A 27 -13.86 11.66 0.21
N ARG A 28 -14.14 11.91 -1.06
CA ARG A 28 -15.41 11.50 -1.69
C ARG A 28 -15.57 9.99 -1.76
N LEU A 29 -14.55 9.28 -2.15
CA LEU A 29 -14.56 7.81 -2.19
C LEU A 29 -14.75 7.21 -0.81
N LYS A 30 -14.07 7.76 0.19
CA LYS A 30 -14.20 7.33 1.58
C LYS A 30 -15.62 7.47 2.10
N LYS A 31 -16.29 8.58 1.77
CA LYS A 31 -17.69 8.78 2.12
C LYS A 31 -18.60 7.71 1.50
N VAL A 32 -18.34 7.32 0.26
CA VAL A 32 -19.10 6.26 -0.42
C VAL A 32 -18.92 4.94 0.32
N PHE A 33 -17.67 4.57 0.67
CA PHE A 33 -17.42 3.35 1.45
C PHE A 33 -18.18 3.35 2.77
N HIS A 34 -18.15 4.47 3.50
CA HIS A 34 -18.87 4.59 4.77
C HIS A 34 -20.39 4.48 4.60
N LEU A 35 -20.94 5.01 3.51
CA LEU A 35 -22.37 4.87 3.21
C LEU A 35 -22.80 3.42 3.01
N TYR A 36 -21.91 2.57 2.49
CA TYR A 36 -22.17 1.14 2.31
C TYR A 36 -21.78 0.30 3.52
N GLY A 37 -21.47 0.93 4.65
CA GLY A 37 -21.19 0.23 5.89
C GLY A 37 -19.77 -0.31 6.03
N TYR A 38 -18.81 0.18 5.23
CA TYR A 38 -17.42 -0.19 5.36
C TYR A 38 -16.76 0.60 6.48
N HIS A 39 -15.92 -0.07 7.27
CA HIS A 39 -15.17 0.51 8.36
C HIS A 39 -13.71 0.69 7.97
N ASP A 40 -13.09 1.76 8.44
CA ASP A 40 -11.69 2.05 8.14
C ASP A 40 -10.75 1.06 8.82
N ILE A 41 -9.74 0.61 8.09
CA ILE A 41 -8.62 -0.14 8.61
C ILE A 41 -7.32 0.45 8.05
N GLN A 42 -6.30 0.51 8.89
CA GLN A 42 -4.94 0.86 8.48
C GLN A 42 -4.02 -0.30 8.81
N THR A 43 -3.31 -0.78 7.80
CA THR A 43 -2.28 -1.81 7.97
C THR A 43 -0.90 -1.19 7.82
N PRO A 44 0.16 -1.81 8.37
CA PRO A 44 1.50 -1.25 8.26
C PRO A 44 2.01 -1.20 6.82
N THR A 45 2.85 -0.22 6.53
CA THR A 45 3.57 -0.13 5.26
C THR A 45 4.58 -1.26 5.10
N ILE A 46 5.13 -1.72 6.21
CA ILE A 46 6.15 -2.78 6.28
C ILE A 46 5.48 -4.09 6.64
N GLU A 47 5.77 -5.13 5.88
CA GLU A 47 5.28 -6.49 6.12
C GLU A 47 6.44 -7.48 6.06
N TYR A 48 6.27 -8.66 6.64
CA TYR A 48 7.19 -9.77 6.39
C TYR A 48 7.10 -10.21 4.93
N PHE A 49 8.23 -10.56 4.35
CA PHE A 49 8.29 -11.06 2.98
C PHE A 49 7.32 -12.23 2.74
N ASP A 50 7.14 -13.08 3.74
CA ASP A 50 6.29 -14.27 3.64
C ASP A 50 4.82 -13.95 3.33
N VAL A 51 4.34 -12.76 3.66
CA VAL A 51 2.98 -12.31 3.32
C VAL A 51 2.77 -12.22 1.81
N PHE A 52 3.83 -11.96 1.05
CA PHE A 52 3.78 -11.77 -0.41
C PHE A 52 4.52 -12.85 -1.20
N ARG A 53 5.14 -13.81 -0.52
CA ARG A 53 6.01 -14.80 -1.14
C ARG A 53 5.28 -15.84 -1.96
N GLU A 54 4.11 -16.27 -1.52
CA GLU A 54 3.33 -17.33 -2.14
C GLU A 54 2.07 -16.75 -2.77
N GLU A 55 2.01 -16.66 -4.07
CA GLU A 55 0.83 -16.49 -4.94
C GLU A 55 -0.33 -15.59 -4.45
N ILE A 56 -0.23 -15.02 -3.27
CA ILE A 56 -1.27 -14.18 -2.68
C ILE A 56 -1.27 -12.79 -3.32
N GLY A 57 -0.14 -12.42 -3.93
CA GLY A 57 0.03 -11.13 -4.58
C GLY A 57 0.32 -11.26 -6.06
N THR A 58 -0.06 -10.25 -6.82
CA THR A 58 0.19 -10.15 -8.26
C THR A 58 1.58 -9.64 -8.59
N THR A 59 2.36 -9.21 -7.59
CA THR A 59 3.67 -8.61 -7.78
C THR A 59 4.76 -9.68 -7.68
N PRO A 60 5.59 -9.85 -8.73
CA PRO A 60 6.72 -10.79 -8.68
C PRO A 60 7.68 -10.43 -7.56
N ALA A 61 8.31 -11.46 -6.95
CA ALA A 61 9.25 -11.26 -5.84
C ALA A 61 10.43 -10.33 -6.19
N ASN A 62 10.83 -10.30 -7.45
CA ASN A 62 11.91 -9.43 -7.92
C ASN A 62 11.53 -7.94 -7.95
N ASP A 63 10.25 -7.64 -7.95
CA ASP A 63 9.73 -6.27 -7.98
C ASP A 63 9.35 -5.76 -6.59
N LEU A 64 9.69 -6.48 -5.54
CA LEU A 64 9.48 -6.04 -4.16
C LEU A 64 10.67 -5.25 -3.65
N TYR A 65 10.39 -4.20 -2.90
CA TYR A 65 11.42 -3.52 -2.09
C TYR A 65 11.67 -4.35 -0.83
N LYS A 66 12.81 -5.02 -0.76
CA LYS A 66 13.21 -5.89 0.34
C LYS A 66 14.29 -5.24 1.20
N PHE A 67 14.21 -5.46 2.49
CA PHE A 67 15.24 -5.04 3.43
C PHE A 67 15.22 -5.96 4.65
N PHE A 68 16.17 -5.78 5.56
CA PHE A 68 16.30 -6.64 6.73
C PHE A 68 16.16 -5.84 8.00
N ASP A 69 15.50 -6.43 9.00
CA ASP A 69 15.54 -5.89 10.35
C ASP A 69 16.83 -6.35 11.08
N LYS A 70 16.98 -5.92 12.33
CA LYS A 70 18.16 -6.28 13.14
C LYS A 70 18.22 -7.76 13.50
N ASP A 71 17.11 -8.46 13.46
CA ASP A 71 16.99 -9.88 13.79
C ASP A 71 17.15 -10.80 12.57
N GLY A 72 17.45 -10.23 11.41
CA GLY A 72 17.66 -10.97 10.16
C GLY A 72 16.38 -11.36 9.43
N ASN A 73 15.22 -10.84 9.84
CA ASN A 73 13.98 -11.07 9.11
C ASN A 73 13.97 -10.30 7.81
N THR A 74 13.48 -10.93 6.74
CA THR A 74 13.26 -10.24 5.46
C THR A 74 11.93 -9.51 5.49
N LEU A 75 12.01 -8.19 5.32
CA LEU A 75 10.86 -7.30 5.30
C LEU A 75 10.68 -6.72 3.90
N VAL A 76 9.47 -6.27 3.59
CA VAL A 76 9.16 -5.61 2.32
C VAL A 76 8.33 -4.35 2.57
N LEU A 77 8.44 -3.40 1.63
CA LEU A 77 7.42 -2.36 1.49
C LEU A 77 6.25 -2.97 0.72
N ARG A 78 5.05 -2.84 1.25
CA ARG A 78 3.85 -3.47 0.65
C ARG A 78 3.65 -3.05 -0.81
N PRO A 79 3.55 -4.00 -1.74
CA PRO A 79 3.23 -3.69 -3.14
C PRO A 79 1.72 -3.56 -3.37
N ASP A 80 0.92 -4.07 -2.43
CA ASP A 80 -0.54 -4.11 -2.48
C ASP A 80 -1.06 -4.16 -1.04
N ILE A 81 -2.18 -3.53 -0.77
CA ILE A 81 -2.76 -3.49 0.58
C ILE A 81 -3.65 -4.70 0.83
N THR A 82 -4.29 -5.26 -0.19
CA THR A 82 -5.26 -6.36 -0.03
C THR A 82 -4.70 -7.58 0.72
N PRO A 83 -3.48 -8.07 0.45
CA PRO A 83 -2.92 -9.18 1.24
C PRO A 83 -2.75 -8.83 2.73
N SER A 84 -2.40 -7.60 3.05
CA SER A 84 -2.31 -7.14 4.43
C SER A 84 -3.68 -7.13 5.12
N ILE A 85 -4.73 -6.76 4.41
CA ILE A 85 -6.10 -6.80 4.91
C ILE A 85 -6.51 -8.25 5.18
N ALA A 86 -6.19 -9.18 4.28
CA ALA A 86 -6.47 -10.60 4.47
C ALA A 86 -5.77 -11.15 5.73
N ARG A 87 -4.49 -10.81 5.91
CA ARG A 87 -3.75 -11.18 7.12
C ARG A 87 -4.40 -10.63 8.39
N ALA A 88 -4.72 -9.35 8.41
CA ALA A 88 -5.35 -8.69 9.55
C ALA A 88 -6.73 -9.29 9.85
N SER A 89 -7.51 -9.59 8.81
CA SER A 89 -8.83 -10.20 8.97
C SER A 89 -8.74 -11.59 9.60
N ALA A 90 -7.74 -12.38 9.21
CA ALA A 90 -7.53 -13.71 9.76
C ALA A 90 -7.12 -13.71 11.24
N THR A 91 -6.57 -12.61 11.73
CA THR A 91 -6.10 -12.49 13.12
C THR A 91 -7.03 -11.66 14.00
N LEU A 92 -7.42 -10.48 13.54
CA LEU A 92 -8.18 -9.52 14.35
C LEU A 92 -9.70 -9.77 14.31
N PHE A 93 -10.21 -10.33 13.22
CA PHE A 93 -11.64 -10.48 12.98
C PHE A 93 -12.10 -11.94 12.88
N LYS A 94 -11.26 -12.88 13.29
CA LYS A 94 -11.57 -14.33 13.18
C LYS A 94 -12.84 -14.74 13.94
N ASP A 95 -13.17 -14.05 15.02
CA ASP A 95 -14.33 -14.33 15.87
C ASP A 95 -15.51 -13.38 15.62
N GLU A 96 -15.37 -12.49 14.62
CA GLU A 96 -16.41 -11.55 14.27
C GLU A 96 -17.50 -12.20 13.40
N ASN A 97 -18.72 -11.70 13.57
CA ASN A 97 -19.83 -12.11 12.71
C ASN A 97 -19.65 -11.58 11.29
N LEU A 98 -19.91 -12.44 10.31
CA LEU A 98 -19.89 -12.04 8.90
C LEU A 98 -21.18 -11.29 8.52
N PRO A 99 -21.13 -10.36 7.56
CA PRO A 99 -19.95 -10.00 6.75
C PRO A 99 -19.03 -9.00 7.46
N ILE A 100 -17.74 -9.09 7.17
CA ILE A 100 -16.73 -8.11 7.56
C ILE A 100 -16.54 -7.15 6.40
N ARG A 101 -16.73 -5.85 6.64
CA ARG A 101 -16.61 -4.81 5.61
C ARG A 101 -15.57 -3.79 6.01
N LEU A 102 -14.45 -3.79 5.31
CA LEU A 102 -13.31 -2.94 5.58
C LEU A 102 -12.95 -2.11 4.35
N CYS A 103 -12.61 -0.86 4.57
CA CYS A 103 -12.06 0.01 3.53
C CYS A 103 -10.73 0.58 3.97
N TYR A 104 -9.88 0.88 2.99
CA TYR A 104 -8.52 1.28 3.24
C TYR A 104 -8.02 2.28 2.20
N THR A 105 -7.03 3.05 2.62
CA THR A 105 -6.24 3.95 1.77
C THR A 105 -4.80 3.91 2.24
N GLY A 106 -3.87 3.93 1.31
CA GLY A 106 -2.46 3.97 1.66
C GLY A 106 -1.57 3.89 0.43
N ASN A 107 -0.27 4.07 0.65
CA ASN A 107 0.69 3.99 -0.42
C ASN A 107 1.20 2.57 -0.60
N THR A 108 1.44 2.22 -1.85
CA THR A 108 2.02 0.94 -2.27
C THR A 108 3.28 1.18 -3.07
N PHE A 109 4.16 0.18 -3.10
CA PHE A 109 5.52 0.33 -3.60
C PHE A 109 5.90 -0.84 -4.48
N VAL A 110 6.35 -0.57 -5.70
CA VAL A 110 6.84 -1.59 -6.61
C VAL A 110 8.18 -1.15 -7.16
N ASN A 111 9.18 -2.01 -7.05
CA ASN A 111 10.55 -1.73 -7.49
C ASN A 111 10.70 -2.04 -8.99
N HIS A 112 10.06 -1.20 -9.83
CA HIS A 112 10.15 -1.33 -11.27
C HIS A 112 11.54 -0.99 -11.81
N SER A 113 11.90 -1.63 -12.91
CA SER A 113 13.05 -1.21 -13.70
C SER A 113 12.86 0.22 -14.22
N SER A 114 13.95 0.97 -14.24
CA SER A 114 13.95 2.43 -14.27
C SER A 114 13.55 3.13 -15.57
N TYR A 115 13.31 2.45 -16.66
CA TYR A 115 13.21 3.18 -17.93
C TYR A 115 11.84 3.16 -18.60
N GLN A 116 10.77 3.20 -17.86
CA GLN A 116 9.46 3.17 -18.52
C GLN A 116 8.44 4.12 -17.93
N GLY A 117 8.88 5.15 -17.21
CA GLY A 117 7.99 6.13 -16.62
C GLY A 117 7.00 5.53 -15.60
N ARG A 118 7.27 4.34 -15.10
CA ARG A 118 6.40 3.68 -14.11
C ARG A 118 6.63 4.28 -12.74
N LEU A 119 5.54 4.52 -12.02
CA LEU A 119 5.61 4.97 -10.64
C LEU A 119 6.03 3.81 -9.74
N ARG A 120 6.94 4.10 -8.81
CA ARG A 120 7.39 3.17 -7.77
C ARG A 120 6.59 3.29 -6.48
N GLU A 121 5.96 4.42 -6.28
CA GLU A 121 5.04 4.67 -5.17
C GLU A 121 3.72 5.19 -5.71
N THR A 122 2.62 4.57 -5.32
CA THR A 122 1.27 4.97 -5.71
C THR A 122 0.33 4.91 -4.51
N THR A 123 -0.77 5.65 -4.60
CA THR A 123 -1.83 5.57 -3.60
C THR A 123 -2.88 4.56 -4.06
N GLN A 124 -3.26 3.66 -3.17
CA GLN A 124 -4.30 2.67 -3.39
C GLN A 124 -5.45 2.90 -2.42
N MET A 125 -6.67 2.85 -2.93
CA MET A 125 -7.90 2.81 -2.13
C MET A 125 -8.71 1.60 -2.52
N GLY A 126 -9.37 0.99 -1.54
CA GLY A 126 -10.21 -0.17 -1.80
C GLY A 126 -11.12 -0.53 -0.64
N ALA A 127 -11.91 -1.55 -0.88
CA ALA A 127 -12.86 -2.08 0.09
C ALA A 127 -13.01 -3.60 -0.08
#